data_67af721fedd7478ce813b5a3bb2f1fa2
#
_entry.id   67af721fedd7478ce813b5a3bb2f1fa2
#
_cell.length_a   1.000
_cell.length_b   1.000
_cell.length_c   1.000
_cell.angle_alpha   90.00
_cell.angle_beta   90.00
_cell.angle_gamma   90.00
#
_symmetry.space_group_name_H-M   'P 1'
#
loop_
_entity.id
_entity.type
_entity.pdbx_description
1 polymer ?
#
loop_
_entity_poly.entity_id
_entity_poly.type
_entity_poly.pdbx_seq_one_letter_code
_entity_poly.pdbx_strand_id
1 'polypeptide(L)'
;MLAPLALLGFALSPVQQLELETLTLSALAESKLVRQWLGKVGALREPEPRVLFRDPGGEYFTVSQASAMPKSKRGELRRVKVPASFYFTTRYSSPLAYGRLLDFAARFGLGGLRKKKVLDFGFGTIGHLQLLAHAGADVHGIEVDSMLKALYSEPGDAGRIGPGFVKLHFGYFPTDAKLAVEVGGGYDLITSKNTLKRGYVHPERPAPKEQLVDLGVDDKTFLRDIHSRLRPGGLFVVYNLSPRQAAPDKPYMPWADGRFPFERRLAEETGFEVLAFDQNDLPWAQSMGRALGWDKGGMDVEKDLQAEVTVLRRNH
;
A
#
# COMPACT_ATOMS: atom_id res chain seq x y z
N MET A 1 -7.78 -22.78 48.81
CA MET A 1 -7.38 -21.46 48.27
C MET A 1 -6.49 -21.69 47.04
N LEU A 2 -7.07 -21.64 45.84
CA LEU A 2 -6.33 -21.72 44.60
C LEU A 2 -5.96 -20.28 44.22
N ALA A 3 -4.67 -20.00 44.14
CA ALA A 3 -4.16 -18.71 43.66
C ALA A 3 -4.52 -18.52 42.19
N PRO A 4 -4.94 -17.32 41.75
CA PRO A 4 -5.16 -17.07 40.32
C PRO A 4 -3.80 -17.10 39.62
N LEU A 5 -3.64 -17.98 38.63
CA LEU A 5 -2.57 -17.89 37.65
C LEU A 5 -2.70 -16.51 36.95
N ALA A 6 -1.80 -15.62 37.28
CA ALA A 6 -1.58 -14.40 36.52
C ALA A 6 -1.13 -14.84 35.10
N LEU A 7 -2.03 -14.77 34.12
CA LEU A 7 -1.68 -14.80 32.73
C LEU A 7 -0.75 -13.60 32.47
N LEU A 8 0.55 -13.88 32.41
CA LEU A 8 1.53 -12.96 31.86
C LEU A 8 1.11 -12.71 30.42
N GLY A 9 0.46 -11.57 30.17
CA GLY A 9 0.08 -11.11 28.84
C GLY A 9 1.34 -10.83 28.04
N PHE A 10 1.87 -11.85 27.36
CA PHE A 10 2.90 -11.64 26.36
C PHE A 10 2.25 -10.87 25.21
N ALA A 11 2.79 -9.70 24.91
CA ALA A 11 2.41 -8.96 23.72
C ALA A 11 2.69 -9.85 22.49
N LEU A 12 1.69 -9.99 21.60
CA LEU A 12 1.84 -10.75 20.37
C LEU A 12 2.95 -10.14 19.52
N SER A 13 3.71 -11.00 18.83
CA SER A 13 4.64 -10.54 17.83
C SER A 13 3.91 -9.95 16.60
N PRO A 14 4.58 -9.13 15.77
CA PRO A 14 3.96 -8.57 14.57
C PRO A 14 3.35 -9.62 13.64
N VAL A 15 4.00 -10.76 13.43
CA VAL A 15 3.44 -11.84 12.57
C VAL A 15 2.27 -12.52 13.26
N GLN A 16 2.35 -12.81 14.56
CA GLN A 16 1.24 -13.37 15.32
C GLN A 16 0.00 -12.47 15.30
N GLN A 17 0.19 -11.14 15.35
CA GLN A 17 -0.92 -10.20 15.20
C GLN A 17 -1.59 -10.34 13.82
N LEU A 18 -0.80 -10.40 12.75
CA LEU A 18 -1.33 -10.62 11.40
C LEU A 18 -2.00 -11.98 11.23
N GLU A 19 -1.49 -13.04 11.87
CA GLU A 19 -2.13 -14.37 11.88
C GLU A 19 -3.51 -14.32 12.51
N LEU A 20 -3.69 -13.61 13.62
CA LEU A 20 -5.00 -13.40 14.23
C LEU A 20 -5.95 -12.60 13.32
N GLU A 21 -5.47 -11.53 12.71
CA GLU A 21 -6.24 -10.75 11.73
C GLU A 21 -6.71 -11.62 10.54
N THR A 22 -5.85 -12.56 10.12
CA THR A 22 -6.15 -13.50 9.02
C THR A 22 -7.35 -14.40 9.33
N LEU A 23 -7.57 -14.80 10.59
CA LEU A 23 -8.71 -15.65 10.98
C LEU A 23 -10.05 -14.97 10.65
N THR A 24 -10.17 -13.68 10.94
CA THR A 24 -11.38 -12.91 10.65
C THR A 24 -11.49 -12.50 9.18
N LEU A 25 -10.39 -12.06 8.58
CA LEU A 25 -10.38 -11.63 7.18
C LEU A 25 -10.60 -12.74 6.19
N SER A 26 -10.18 -13.97 6.49
CA SER A 26 -10.42 -15.13 5.62
C SER A 26 -11.90 -15.45 5.44
N ALA A 27 -12.72 -15.15 6.44
CA ALA A 27 -14.18 -15.29 6.35
C ALA A 27 -14.82 -14.22 5.45
N LEU A 28 -14.19 -13.06 5.32
CA LEU A 28 -14.64 -11.96 4.46
C LEU A 28 -14.12 -12.09 3.01
N ALA A 29 -13.07 -12.88 2.78
CA ALA A 29 -12.45 -13.04 1.47
C ALA A 29 -13.43 -13.70 0.49
N GLU A 30 -13.71 -13.02 -0.62
CA GLU A 30 -14.64 -13.53 -1.65
C GLU A 30 -13.97 -14.56 -2.56
N SER A 31 -12.70 -14.37 -2.89
CA SER A 31 -11.97 -15.22 -3.83
C SER A 31 -11.10 -16.28 -3.16
N LYS A 32 -10.89 -17.40 -3.87
CA LYS A 32 -9.87 -18.39 -3.50
C LYS A 32 -8.47 -17.78 -3.50
N LEU A 33 -8.21 -16.81 -4.40
CA LEU A 33 -6.94 -16.12 -4.50
C LEU A 33 -6.59 -15.41 -3.19
N VAL A 34 -7.52 -14.64 -2.62
CA VAL A 34 -7.28 -13.90 -1.38
C VAL A 34 -7.12 -14.86 -0.19
N ARG A 35 -7.93 -15.90 -0.09
CA ARG A 35 -7.75 -16.91 0.96
C ARG A 35 -6.38 -17.59 0.91
N GLN A 36 -5.88 -17.90 -0.30
CA GLN A 36 -4.53 -18.46 -0.49
C GLN A 36 -3.43 -17.46 -0.16
N TRP A 37 -3.62 -16.20 -0.47
CA TRP A 37 -2.69 -15.11 -0.15
C TRP A 37 -2.62 -14.87 1.36
N LEU A 38 -3.77 -14.76 2.04
CA LEU A 38 -3.84 -14.65 3.51
C LEU A 38 -3.16 -15.85 4.21
N GLY A 39 -3.31 -17.04 3.67
CA GLY A 39 -2.64 -18.25 4.18
C GLY A 39 -1.12 -18.24 4.08
N LYS A 40 -0.51 -17.16 3.55
CA LYS A 40 0.96 -16.98 3.54
C LYS A 40 1.47 -16.15 4.71
N VAL A 41 0.62 -15.63 5.57
CA VAL A 41 1.01 -14.76 6.69
C VAL A 41 2.03 -15.46 7.60
N GLY A 42 1.84 -16.72 7.97
CA GLY A 42 2.79 -17.47 8.80
C GLY A 42 4.16 -17.75 8.13
N ALA A 43 4.33 -17.41 6.84
CA ALA A 43 5.62 -17.48 6.16
C ALA A 43 6.41 -16.16 6.22
N LEU A 44 5.80 -15.08 6.73
CA LEU A 44 6.50 -13.82 6.94
C LEU A 44 7.58 -13.98 8.02
N ARG A 45 8.71 -13.32 7.81
CA ARG A 45 9.77 -13.27 8.81
C ARG A 45 9.38 -12.27 9.91
N GLU A 46 9.57 -12.64 11.18
CA GLU A 46 9.44 -11.68 12.29
C GLU A 46 10.41 -10.52 12.12
N PRO A 47 9.91 -9.27 12.13
CA PRO A 47 10.77 -8.11 12.00
C PRO A 47 11.48 -7.79 13.31
N GLU A 48 12.71 -7.29 13.19
CA GLU A 48 13.47 -6.75 14.30
C GLU A 48 13.25 -5.23 14.43
N PRO A 49 13.33 -4.65 15.65
CA PRO A 49 13.37 -3.20 15.82
C PRO A 49 14.53 -2.58 15.04
N ARG A 50 14.31 -1.44 14.40
CA ARG A 50 15.35 -0.76 13.61
C ARG A 50 15.71 0.59 14.17
N VAL A 51 16.89 1.06 13.81
CA VAL A 51 17.37 2.40 14.12
C VAL A 51 17.58 3.13 12.81
N LEU A 52 16.92 4.27 12.66
CA LEU A 52 17.10 5.20 11.57
C LEU A 52 17.64 6.53 12.10
N PHE A 53 18.13 7.35 11.20
CA PHE A 53 18.54 8.72 11.48
C PHE A 53 17.73 9.66 10.60
N ARG A 54 17.30 10.80 11.15
CA ARG A 54 16.54 11.83 10.42
C ARG A 54 17.30 13.14 10.48
N ASP A 55 17.47 13.81 9.34
CA ASP A 55 18.04 15.14 9.26
C ASP A 55 17.01 16.25 9.54
N PRO A 56 17.44 17.52 9.68
CA PRO A 56 16.53 18.65 9.85
C PRO A 56 15.58 18.88 8.66
N GLY A 57 15.98 18.45 7.45
CA GLY A 57 15.15 18.52 6.24
C GLY A 57 14.05 17.47 6.18
N GLY A 58 14.07 16.47 7.08
CA GLY A 58 13.07 15.41 7.14
C GLY A 58 13.48 14.11 6.46
N GLU A 59 14.63 14.05 5.81
CA GLU A 59 15.16 12.86 5.13
C GLU A 59 15.64 11.80 6.13
N TYR A 60 15.43 10.53 5.80
CA TYR A 60 15.81 9.41 6.63
C TYR A 60 16.99 8.63 6.06
N PHE A 61 17.84 8.13 6.95
CA PHE A 61 19.07 7.42 6.64
C PHE A 61 19.21 6.17 7.50
N THR A 62 19.81 5.14 6.95
CA THR A 62 20.23 3.97 7.70
C THR A 62 21.42 4.29 8.62
N VAL A 63 21.72 3.40 9.56
CA VAL A 63 22.92 3.50 10.42
C VAL A 63 24.19 3.60 9.57
N SER A 64 24.31 2.78 8.52
CA SER A 64 25.48 2.76 7.63
C SER A 64 25.63 4.08 6.88
N GLN A 65 24.54 4.61 6.28
CA GLN A 65 24.55 5.91 5.59
C GLN A 65 24.92 7.06 6.53
N ALA A 66 24.30 7.11 7.72
CA ALA A 66 24.60 8.13 8.71
C ALA A 66 26.08 8.08 9.16
N SER A 67 26.62 6.86 9.35
CA SER A 67 28.03 6.67 9.75
C SER A 67 29.03 7.13 8.69
N ALA A 68 28.66 7.02 7.41
CA ALA A 68 29.48 7.45 6.29
C ALA A 68 29.47 8.98 6.06
N MET A 69 28.57 9.73 6.72
CA MET A 69 28.47 11.19 6.56
C MET A 69 29.63 11.92 7.26
N PRO A 70 30.01 13.14 6.75
CA PRO A 70 30.93 14.03 7.44
C PRO A 70 30.46 14.32 8.88
N LYS A 71 31.41 14.50 9.80
CA LYS A 71 31.12 14.70 11.24
C LYS A 71 30.16 15.88 11.50
N SER A 72 30.29 16.98 10.74
CA SER A 72 29.37 18.13 10.82
C SER A 72 27.93 17.74 10.57
N LYS A 73 27.64 17.11 9.42
CA LYS A 73 26.28 16.66 9.06
C LYS A 73 25.73 15.58 10.01
N ARG A 74 26.60 14.65 10.42
CA ARG A 74 26.20 13.58 11.37
C ARG A 74 25.77 14.14 12.73
N GLY A 75 26.35 15.26 13.17
CA GLY A 75 25.99 15.92 14.42
C GLY A 75 24.57 16.51 14.43
N GLU A 76 24.00 16.77 13.26
CA GLU A 76 22.63 17.29 13.10
C GLU A 76 21.56 16.20 13.03
N LEU A 77 21.97 14.94 12.90
CA LEU A 77 21.03 13.83 12.75
C LEU A 77 20.36 13.46 14.07
N ARG A 78 19.04 13.32 14.03
CA ARG A 78 18.26 12.79 15.15
C ARG A 78 18.10 11.27 15.00
N ARG A 79 18.47 10.51 16.02
CA ARG A 79 18.27 9.07 16.08
C ARG A 79 16.78 8.75 16.29
N VAL A 80 16.22 7.87 15.47
CA VAL A 80 14.83 7.42 15.50
C VAL A 80 14.80 5.91 15.73
N LYS A 81 14.18 5.46 16.81
CA LYS A 81 13.94 4.03 17.06
C LYS A 81 12.61 3.64 16.41
N VAL A 82 12.63 2.63 15.55
CA VAL A 82 11.45 2.08 14.88
C VAL A 82 11.15 0.71 15.52
N PRO A 83 10.02 0.57 16.22
CA PRO A 83 9.67 -0.71 16.85
C PRO A 83 9.32 -1.76 15.78
N ALA A 84 9.48 -3.04 16.11
CA ALA A 84 9.14 -4.15 15.23
C ALA A 84 7.67 -4.10 14.76
N SER A 85 6.75 -3.68 15.64
CA SER A 85 5.32 -3.54 15.31
C SER A 85 5.04 -2.55 14.17
N PHE A 86 5.93 -1.56 13.96
CA PHE A 86 5.79 -0.59 12.88
C PHE A 86 6.16 -1.15 11.50
N TYR A 87 6.92 -2.24 11.43
CA TYR A 87 7.46 -2.75 10.17
C TYR A 87 6.39 -3.14 9.13
N PHE A 88 5.35 -3.85 9.54
CA PHE A 88 4.27 -4.27 8.64
C PHE A 88 3.11 -3.27 8.58
N THR A 89 2.83 -2.58 9.67
CA THR A 89 1.66 -1.70 9.73
C THR A 89 1.99 -0.26 9.34
N THR A 90 3.23 0.21 9.59
CA THR A 90 3.64 1.60 9.40
C THR A 90 2.55 2.57 9.89
N ARG A 91 2.37 3.73 9.24
CA ARG A 91 1.22 4.63 9.45
C ARG A 91 0.02 4.33 8.52
N TYR A 92 0.12 3.26 7.72
CA TYR A 92 -0.84 2.96 6.65
C TYR A 92 -1.74 1.77 6.98
N SER A 93 -1.77 1.33 8.27
CA SER A 93 -2.59 0.23 8.74
C SER A 93 -2.10 -1.17 8.32
N SER A 94 -2.89 -2.19 8.64
CA SER A 94 -2.56 -3.57 8.33
C SER A 94 -2.33 -3.82 6.83
N PRO A 95 -1.25 -4.55 6.45
CA PRO A 95 -1.04 -4.95 5.07
C PRO A 95 -2.14 -5.88 4.56
N LEU A 96 -2.91 -6.54 5.45
CA LEU A 96 -3.97 -7.47 5.06
C LEU A 96 -5.21 -6.75 4.50
N ALA A 97 -5.37 -5.45 4.76
CA ALA A 97 -6.38 -4.63 4.10
C ALA A 97 -6.23 -4.56 2.57
N TYR A 98 -5.08 -5.00 2.04
CA TYR A 98 -4.84 -5.15 0.61
C TYR A 98 -5.64 -6.30 -0.02
N GLY A 99 -6.11 -7.26 0.79
CA GLY A 99 -6.87 -8.41 0.31
C GLY A 99 -8.13 -8.04 -0.49
N ARG A 100 -8.83 -6.95 -0.13
CA ARG A 100 -10.00 -6.51 -0.88
C ARG A 100 -9.69 -6.10 -2.31
N LEU A 101 -8.58 -5.40 -2.52
CA LEU A 101 -8.11 -5.04 -3.85
C LEU A 101 -7.85 -6.30 -4.70
N LEU A 102 -7.27 -7.34 -4.11
CA LEU A 102 -7.04 -8.62 -4.77
C LEU A 102 -8.35 -9.38 -5.08
N ASP A 103 -9.39 -9.24 -4.25
CA ASP A 103 -10.71 -9.80 -4.56
C ASP A 103 -11.31 -9.16 -5.82
N PHE A 104 -11.18 -7.84 -5.98
CA PHE A 104 -11.57 -7.17 -7.22
C PHE A 104 -10.73 -7.64 -8.41
N ALA A 105 -9.42 -7.75 -8.26
CA ALA A 105 -8.58 -8.29 -9.33
C ALA A 105 -9.01 -9.72 -9.73
N ALA A 106 -9.34 -10.57 -8.76
CA ALA A 106 -9.82 -11.92 -9.01
C ALA A 106 -11.19 -11.93 -9.69
N ARG A 107 -12.13 -11.08 -9.26
CA ARG A 107 -13.46 -10.91 -9.87
C ARG A 107 -13.36 -10.56 -11.36
N PHE A 108 -12.37 -9.77 -11.73
CA PHE A 108 -12.14 -9.34 -13.10
C PHE A 108 -11.08 -10.16 -13.86
N GLY A 109 -10.79 -11.39 -13.40
CA GLY A 109 -10.08 -12.39 -14.17
C GLY A 109 -8.64 -12.71 -13.77
N LEU A 110 -8.12 -12.16 -12.65
CA LEU A 110 -6.84 -12.59 -12.12
C LEU A 110 -6.99 -13.94 -11.43
N GLY A 111 -6.71 -15.05 -12.15
CA GLY A 111 -6.93 -16.41 -11.68
C GLY A 111 -5.98 -16.90 -10.57
N GLY A 112 -4.87 -16.20 -10.29
CA GLY A 112 -3.89 -16.58 -9.28
C GLY A 112 -2.67 -15.68 -9.32
N LEU A 113 -1.75 -15.84 -8.36
CA LEU A 113 -0.55 -14.98 -8.19
C LEU A 113 0.74 -15.62 -8.69
N ARG A 114 0.79 -16.94 -8.80
CA ARG A 114 2.02 -17.65 -9.20
C ARG A 114 2.47 -17.24 -10.60
N LYS A 115 3.73 -16.80 -10.72
CA LYS A 115 4.34 -16.29 -11.96
C LYS A 115 3.67 -15.03 -12.53
N LYS A 116 2.85 -14.34 -11.73
CA LYS A 116 2.29 -13.05 -12.11
C LYS A 116 3.26 -11.93 -11.78
N LYS A 117 3.33 -10.93 -12.66
CA LYS A 117 4.08 -9.71 -12.42
C LYS A 117 3.15 -8.64 -11.89
N VAL A 118 3.44 -8.12 -10.69
CA VAL A 118 2.61 -7.16 -9.98
C VAL A 118 3.40 -5.89 -9.71
N LEU A 119 2.81 -4.73 -9.94
CA LEU A 119 3.33 -3.43 -9.55
C LEU A 119 2.38 -2.79 -8.55
N ASP A 120 2.91 -2.30 -7.43
CA ASP A 120 2.14 -1.49 -6.46
C ASP A 120 2.67 -0.05 -6.43
N PHE A 121 1.80 0.90 -6.72
CA PHE A 121 2.11 2.33 -6.76
C PHE A 121 1.76 2.99 -5.43
N GLY A 122 2.78 3.44 -4.70
CA GLY A 122 2.65 3.97 -3.35
C GLY A 122 2.39 2.86 -2.34
N PHE A 123 3.33 1.92 -2.23
CA PHE A 123 3.09 0.68 -1.46
C PHE A 123 2.93 0.91 0.06
N GLY A 124 3.45 2.00 0.64
CA GLY A 124 3.26 2.40 2.03
C GLY A 124 3.70 1.41 3.10
N THR A 125 3.54 0.11 2.87
CA THR A 125 4.02 -0.98 3.74
C THR A 125 4.46 -2.19 2.92
N ILE A 126 5.47 -2.91 3.40
CA ILE A 126 6.08 -4.02 2.64
C ILE A 126 5.31 -5.35 2.79
N GLY A 127 4.53 -5.50 3.85
CA GLY A 127 3.94 -6.80 4.22
C GLY A 127 3.13 -7.44 3.10
N HIS A 128 2.27 -6.69 2.43
CA HIS A 128 1.47 -7.22 1.33
C HIS A 128 2.31 -7.58 0.10
N LEU A 129 3.42 -6.86 -0.18
CA LEU A 129 4.35 -7.21 -1.26
C LEU A 129 5.04 -8.56 -0.97
N GLN A 130 5.49 -8.76 0.28
CA GLN A 130 6.10 -10.01 0.69
C GLN A 130 5.10 -11.18 0.62
N LEU A 131 3.84 -10.96 1.02
CA LEU A 131 2.78 -11.97 0.90
C LEU A 131 2.48 -12.33 -0.57
N LEU A 132 2.47 -11.35 -1.49
CA LEU A 132 2.35 -11.60 -2.92
C LEU A 132 3.51 -12.46 -3.44
N ALA A 133 4.75 -12.18 -3.01
CA ALA A 133 5.91 -12.98 -3.38
C ALA A 133 5.87 -14.38 -2.77
N HIS A 134 5.44 -14.55 -1.52
CA HIS A 134 5.19 -15.87 -0.93
C HIS A 134 4.11 -16.67 -1.68
N ALA A 135 3.19 -15.99 -2.36
CA ALA A 135 2.22 -16.63 -3.26
C ALA A 135 2.79 -16.89 -4.67
N GLY A 136 4.05 -16.53 -4.93
CA GLY A 136 4.79 -16.83 -6.15
C GLY A 136 4.78 -15.74 -7.21
N ALA A 137 4.41 -14.49 -6.87
CA ALA A 137 4.46 -13.37 -7.79
C ALA A 137 5.87 -12.76 -7.89
N ASP A 138 6.14 -12.10 -9.02
CA ASP A 138 7.23 -11.15 -9.22
C ASP A 138 6.68 -9.75 -8.92
N VAL A 139 7.07 -9.17 -7.79
CA VAL A 139 6.43 -8.00 -7.22
C VAL A 139 7.37 -6.80 -7.26
N HIS A 140 6.89 -5.71 -7.80
CA HIS A 140 7.55 -4.42 -7.78
C HIS A 140 6.73 -3.43 -6.93
N GLY A 141 7.38 -2.66 -6.07
CA GLY A 141 6.75 -1.58 -5.31
C GLY A 141 7.43 -0.25 -5.62
N ILE A 142 6.66 0.81 -5.84
CA ILE A 142 7.16 2.19 -6.01
C ILE A 142 6.78 3.01 -4.78
N GLU A 143 7.74 3.80 -4.25
CA GLU A 143 7.51 4.67 -3.10
C GLU A 143 8.44 5.91 -3.15
N VAL A 144 7.98 7.02 -2.57
CA VAL A 144 8.76 8.26 -2.46
C VAL A 144 9.24 8.55 -1.04
N ASP A 145 8.63 7.92 -0.03
CA ASP A 145 8.91 8.18 1.38
C ASP A 145 10.34 7.69 1.76
N SER A 146 11.23 8.64 2.09
CA SER A 146 12.60 8.35 2.50
C SER A 146 12.69 7.51 3.78
N MET A 147 11.68 7.60 4.67
CA MET A 147 11.60 6.75 5.85
C MET A 147 11.42 5.28 5.45
N LEU A 148 10.54 5.00 4.50
CA LEU A 148 10.31 3.62 4.01
C LEU A 148 11.51 3.10 3.22
N LYS A 149 12.19 3.97 2.47
CA LYS A 149 13.46 3.65 1.80
C LYS A 149 14.53 3.21 2.80
N ALA A 150 14.70 3.94 3.89
CA ALA A 150 15.65 3.59 4.94
C ALA A 150 15.20 2.37 5.75
N LEU A 151 13.88 2.26 6.04
CA LEU A 151 13.30 1.15 6.80
C LEU A 151 13.44 -0.19 6.07
N TYR A 152 13.21 -0.23 4.76
CA TYR A 152 13.20 -1.46 3.97
C TYR A 152 14.48 -1.66 3.14
N SER A 153 15.64 -1.40 3.75
CA SER A 153 16.94 -1.46 3.10
C SER A 153 17.82 -2.64 3.52
N GLU A 154 17.34 -3.47 4.44
CA GLU A 154 18.14 -4.58 4.96
C GLU A 154 17.96 -5.87 4.16
N PRO A 155 18.94 -6.79 4.21
CA PRO A 155 18.80 -8.09 3.59
C PRO A 155 17.57 -8.85 4.08
N GLY A 156 16.76 -9.33 3.13
CA GLY A 156 15.50 -10.04 3.41
C GLY A 156 14.26 -9.16 3.40
N ASP A 157 14.39 -7.83 3.30
CA ASP A 157 13.22 -6.96 3.06
C ASP A 157 12.71 -7.14 1.62
N ALA A 158 13.64 -7.22 0.68
CA ALA A 158 13.36 -7.43 -0.74
C ALA A 158 14.25 -8.54 -1.31
N GLY A 159 14.15 -8.79 -2.60
CA GLY A 159 14.83 -9.88 -3.28
C GLY A 159 13.96 -11.14 -3.36
N ARG A 160 14.57 -12.32 -3.31
CA ARG A 160 13.83 -13.59 -3.34
C ARG A 160 13.11 -13.83 -2.02
N ILE A 161 11.79 -13.96 -2.08
CA ILE A 161 10.91 -14.22 -0.94
C ILE A 161 10.01 -15.41 -1.27
N GLY A 162 10.26 -16.54 -0.62
CA GLY A 162 9.60 -17.78 -0.96
C GLY A 162 9.79 -18.15 -2.44
N PRO A 163 8.75 -18.53 -3.17
CA PRO A 163 8.83 -18.84 -4.60
C PRO A 163 8.83 -17.62 -5.52
N GLY A 164 8.61 -16.40 -4.99
CA GLY A 164 8.52 -15.16 -5.74
C GLY A 164 9.72 -14.24 -5.52
N PHE A 165 9.50 -12.97 -5.86
CA PHE A 165 10.52 -11.93 -5.78
C PHE A 165 9.87 -10.58 -5.42
N VAL A 166 10.57 -9.73 -4.64
CA VAL A 166 10.18 -8.35 -4.35
C VAL A 166 11.30 -7.43 -4.81
N LYS A 167 10.96 -6.41 -5.59
CA LYS A 167 11.85 -5.31 -5.95
C LYS A 167 11.23 -3.98 -5.53
N LEU A 168 11.95 -3.21 -4.74
CA LEU A 168 11.53 -1.90 -4.28
C LEU A 168 12.20 -0.82 -5.13
N HIS A 169 11.42 0.15 -5.55
CA HIS A 169 11.84 1.30 -6.32
C HIS A 169 11.51 2.57 -5.54
N PHE A 170 12.47 3.48 -5.41
CA PHE A 170 12.28 4.71 -4.66
C PHE A 170 12.59 5.92 -5.52
N GLY A 171 11.60 6.77 -5.72
CA GLY A 171 11.68 7.99 -6.52
C GLY A 171 10.35 8.39 -7.13
N TYR A 172 10.36 9.50 -7.85
CA TYR A 172 9.18 10.08 -8.48
C TYR A 172 8.89 9.40 -9.82
N PHE A 173 7.82 8.64 -9.87
CA PHE A 173 7.37 7.92 -11.05
C PHE A 173 6.11 8.60 -11.64
N PRO A 174 6.03 8.81 -12.98
CA PRO A 174 6.96 8.32 -14.02
C PRO A 174 8.06 9.33 -14.43
N THR A 175 8.22 10.44 -13.73
CA THR A 175 9.11 11.55 -14.13
C THR A 175 10.60 11.23 -14.05
N ASP A 176 11.02 10.39 -13.12
CA ASP A 176 12.40 9.88 -13.09
C ASP A 176 12.58 8.84 -14.19
N ALA A 177 13.22 9.25 -15.29
CA ALA A 177 13.41 8.40 -16.47
C ALA A 177 14.20 7.11 -16.16
N LYS A 178 15.18 7.16 -15.24
CA LYS A 178 15.94 5.98 -14.82
C LYS A 178 15.04 5.02 -14.06
N LEU A 179 14.28 5.53 -13.12
CA LEU A 179 13.30 4.75 -12.36
C LEU A 179 12.24 4.13 -13.29
N ALA A 180 11.74 4.91 -14.24
CA ALA A 180 10.75 4.44 -15.22
C ALA A 180 11.26 3.26 -16.06
N VAL A 181 12.55 3.27 -16.43
CA VAL A 181 13.22 2.15 -17.11
C VAL A 181 13.37 0.95 -16.16
N GLU A 182 13.79 1.15 -14.92
CA GLU A 182 13.98 0.08 -13.93
C GLU A 182 12.68 -0.62 -13.54
N VAL A 183 11.57 0.11 -13.46
CA VAL A 183 10.24 -0.44 -13.21
C VAL A 183 9.82 -1.35 -14.36
N GLY A 184 10.10 -0.97 -15.61
CA GLY A 184 9.80 -1.80 -16.78
C GLY A 184 8.31 -1.96 -17.04
N GLY A 185 7.90 -3.07 -17.62
CA GLY A 185 6.51 -3.34 -18.02
C GLY A 185 6.15 -4.83 -18.06
N GLY A 186 5.01 -5.15 -18.70
CA GLY A 186 4.49 -6.51 -18.81
C GLY A 186 3.76 -6.99 -17.55
N TYR A 187 3.18 -6.07 -16.79
CA TYR A 187 2.47 -6.38 -15.56
C TYR A 187 1.11 -7.05 -15.83
N ASP A 188 0.82 -8.09 -15.07
CA ASP A 188 -0.51 -8.71 -15.01
C ASP A 188 -1.47 -7.85 -14.18
N LEU A 189 -0.93 -7.17 -13.17
CA LEU A 189 -1.67 -6.35 -12.23
C LEU A 189 -0.83 -5.13 -11.84
N ILE A 190 -1.40 -3.95 -11.97
CA ILE A 190 -0.90 -2.72 -11.34
C ILE A 190 -1.92 -2.31 -10.29
N THR A 191 -1.46 -1.91 -9.12
CA THR A 191 -2.32 -1.55 -8.00
C THR A 191 -1.93 -0.21 -7.41
N SER A 192 -2.89 0.43 -6.76
CA SER A 192 -2.65 1.54 -5.84
C SER A 192 -3.69 1.50 -4.74
N LYS A 193 -3.25 1.53 -3.48
CA LYS A 193 -4.14 1.60 -2.33
C LYS A 193 -3.87 2.87 -1.54
N ASN A 194 -4.88 3.73 -1.45
CA ASN A 194 -4.84 5.01 -0.72
C ASN A 194 -3.85 6.07 -1.22
N THR A 195 -3.17 5.87 -2.35
CA THR A 195 -2.22 6.84 -2.90
C THR A 195 -2.85 7.64 -4.04
N LEU A 196 -3.47 6.97 -5.02
CA LEU A 196 -4.16 7.64 -6.12
C LEU A 196 -5.60 7.97 -5.70
N LYS A 197 -5.74 9.06 -4.93
CA LYS A 197 -7.00 9.65 -4.52
C LYS A 197 -7.22 10.98 -5.22
N ARG A 198 -8.47 11.28 -5.59
CA ARG A 198 -8.82 12.58 -6.18
C ARG A 198 -8.38 13.72 -5.29
N GLY A 199 -8.64 13.64 -4.00
CA GLY A 199 -8.27 14.70 -3.07
C GLY A 199 -6.76 14.92 -2.93
N TYR A 200 -5.92 13.92 -3.25
CA TYR A 200 -4.47 14.09 -3.26
C TYR A 200 -3.95 14.66 -4.59
N VAL A 201 -4.51 14.24 -5.73
CA VAL A 201 -4.03 14.62 -7.06
C VAL A 201 -4.77 15.86 -7.58
N HIS A 202 -6.08 15.93 -7.39
CA HIS A 202 -6.96 17.01 -7.84
C HIS A 202 -7.89 17.48 -6.73
N PRO A 203 -7.36 18.15 -5.70
CA PRO A 203 -8.18 18.60 -4.56
C PRO A 203 -9.27 19.60 -5.00
N GLU A 204 -10.49 19.41 -4.53
CA GLU A 204 -11.61 20.31 -4.84
C GLU A 204 -11.50 21.68 -4.14
N ARG A 205 -10.68 21.77 -3.11
CA ARG A 205 -10.40 23.01 -2.36
C ARG A 205 -8.89 23.12 -2.10
N PRO A 206 -8.35 24.33 -1.88
CA PRO A 206 -6.94 24.49 -1.55
C PRO A 206 -6.50 23.62 -0.37
N ALA A 207 -5.34 22.98 -0.51
CA ALA A 207 -4.72 22.14 0.50
C ALA A 207 -3.20 22.38 0.54
N PRO A 208 -2.52 22.11 1.66
CA PRO A 208 -1.08 22.20 1.77
C PRO A 208 -0.39 21.27 0.75
N LYS A 209 0.63 21.79 0.05
CA LYS A 209 1.33 21.03 -1.00
C LYS A 209 1.95 19.72 -0.51
N GLU A 210 2.43 19.71 0.73
CA GLU A 210 3.01 18.55 1.39
C GLU A 210 2.00 17.43 1.67
N GLN A 211 0.71 17.69 1.50
CA GLN A 211 -0.38 16.71 1.62
C GLN A 211 -0.86 16.20 0.25
N LEU A 212 -0.30 16.72 -0.83
CA LEU A 212 -0.71 16.40 -2.19
C LEU A 212 0.25 15.41 -2.84
N VAL A 213 -0.25 14.70 -3.84
CA VAL A 213 0.53 13.82 -4.72
C VAL A 213 0.71 14.54 -6.05
N ASP A 214 1.94 14.96 -6.33
CA ASP A 214 2.32 15.48 -7.63
C ASP A 214 2.83 14.34 -8.50
N LEU A 215 2.12 14.03 -9.57
CA LEU A 215 2.53 13.00 -10.53
C LEU A 215 3.64 13.50 -11.48
N GLY A 216 3.90 14.82 -11.51
CA GLY A 216 4.92 15.46 -12.33
C GLY A 216 4.65 15.39 -13.85
N VAL A 217 3.54 14.82 -14.27
CA VAL A 217 3.05 14.74 -15.65
C VAL A 217 1.54 14.97 -15.65
N ASP A 218 0.97 15.30 -16.83
CA ASP A 218 -0.49 15.39 -16.97
C ASP A 218 -1.16 14.01 -16.87
N ASP A 219 -2.45 14.01 -16.57
CA ASP A 219 -3.27 12.82 -16.36
C ASP A 219 -3.22 11.84 -17.53
N LYS A 220 -3.26 12.38 -18.76
CA LYS A 220 -3.23 11.56 -19.98
C LYS A 220 -1.90 10.85 -20.14
N THR A 221 -0.81 11.54 -19.85
CA THR A 221 0.54 10.99 -19.89
C THR A 221 0.70 9.91 -18.81
N PHE A 222 0.23 10.16 -17.60
CA PHE A 222 0.26 9.16 -16.52
C PHE A 222 -0.54 7.91 -16.89
N LEU A 223 -1.79 8.06 -17.33
CA LEU A 223 -2.65 6.93 -17.71
C LEU A 223 -2.07 6.14 -18.88
N ARG A 224 -1.49 6.80 -19.87
CA ARG A 224 -0.80 6.14 -20.99
C ARG A 224 0.43 5.35 -20.54
N ASP A 225 1.20 5.89 -19.60
CA ASP A 225 2.34 5.19 -19.04
C ASP A 225 1.88 3.92 -18.29
N ILE A 226 0.90 4.02 -17.39
CA ILE A 226 0.30 2.86 -16.71
C ILE A 226 -0.25 1.84 -17.71
N HIS A 227 -1.01 2.28 -18.72
CA HIS A 227 -1.55 1.42 -19.76
C HIS A 227 -0.45 0.66 -20.50
N SER A 228 0.62 1.34 -20.92
CA SER A 228 1.73 0.76 -21.65
C SER A 228 2.48 -0.32 -20.87
N ARG A 229 2.52 -0.20 -19.54
CA ARG A 229 3.20 -1.13 -18.63
C ARG A 229 2.41 -2.39 -18.32
N LEU A 230 1.10 -2.38 -18.49
CA LEU A 230 0.30 -3.58 -18.39
C LEU A 230 0.54 -4.47 -19.62
N ARG A 231 0.45 -5.78 -19.48
CA ARG A 231 0.26 -6.67 -20.61
C ARG A 231 -1.17 -6.57 -21.16
N PRO A 232 -1.44 -6.98 -22.41
CA PRO A 232 -2.83 -7.12 -22.89
C PRO A 232 -3.67 -7.95 -21.92
N GLY A 233 -4.86 -7.46 -21.55
CA GLY A 233 -5.76 -8.05 -20.56
C GLY A 233 -5.31 -7.84 -19.10
N GLY A 234 -4.19 -7.15 -18.84
CA GLY A 234 -3.74 -6.79 -17.50
C GLY A 234 -4.65 -5.76 -16.83
N LEU A 235 -4.68 -5.76 -15.51
CA LEU A 235 -5.58 -4.94 -14.70
C LEU A 235 -4.83 -3.80 -13.99
N PHE A 236 -5.44 -2.62 -13.93
CA PHE A 236 -5.09 -1.55 -13.03
C PHE A 236 -6.22 -1.39 -12.01
N VAL A 237 -5.92 -1.63 -10.74
CA VAL A 237 -6.89 -1.60 -9.64
C VAL A 237 -6.48 -0.55 -8.62
N VAL A 238 -7.36 0.43 -8.41
CA VAL A 238 -7.20 1.47 -7.37
C VAL A 238 -8.29 1.26 -6.34
N TYR A 239 -7.89 1.09 -5.08
CA TYR A 239 -8.79 0.90 -3.95
C TYR A 239 -8.48 1.90 -2.85
N ASN A 240 -9.41 2.78 -2.56
CA ASN A 240 -9.23 3.86 -1.62
C ASN A 240 -10.18 3.75 -0.43
N LEU A 241 -9.59 3.73 0.76
CA LEU A 241 -10.28 3.87 2.04
C LEU A 241 -10.08 5.31 2.53
N SER A 242 -11.16 5.98 2.91
CA SER A 242 -11.13 7.37 3.31
C SER A 242 -12.01 7.61 4.53
N PRO A 243 -11.67 8.55 5.42
CA PRO A 243 -12.67 9.11 6.32
C PRO A 243 -13.66 9.97 5.53
N ARG A 244 -14.77 10.33 6.14
CA ARG A 244 -15.66 11.35 5.57
C ARG A 244 -14.98 12.71 5.53
N GLN A 245 -15.27 13.48 4.48
CA GLN A 245 -14.77 14.85 4.36
C GLN A 245 -15.35 15.72 5.48
N ALA A 246 -14.51 16.63 5.98
CA ALA A 246 -14.93 17.62 6.95
C ALA A 246 -16.02 18.54 6.38
N ALA A 247 -16.84 19.12 7.26
CA ALA A 247 -17.87 20.10 6.88
C ALA A 247 -17.26 21.26 6.06
N PRO A 248 -18.04 21.92 5.19
CA PRO A 248 -17.54 22.96 4.29
C PRO A 248 -16.82 24.14 4.97
N ASP A 249 -17.18 24.45 6.23
CA ASP A 249 -16.58 25.49 7.07
C ASP A 249 -15.24 25.06 7.72
N LYS A 250 -14.84 23.78 7.58
CA LYS A 250 -13.60 23.25 8.11
C LYS A 250 -12.53 23.10 7.01
N PRO A 251 -11.24 23.02 7.39
CA PRO A 251 -10.16 22.72 6.43
C PRO A 251 -10.46 21.47 5.61
N TYR A 252 -10.17 21.56 4.32
CA TYR A 252 -10.28 20.41 3.43
C TYR A 252 -9.28 19.33 3.79
N MET A 253 -9.72 18.09 3.77
CA MET A 253 -8.89 16.93 4.04
C MET A 253 -8.63 16.16 2.73
N PRO A 254 -7.46 16.32 2.07
CA PRO A 254 -7.18 15.64 0.80
C PRO A 254 -7.32 14.11 0.90
N TRP A 255 -6.96 13.53 2.03
CA TRP A 255 -7.08 12.07 2.27
C TRP A 255 -8.52 11.57 2.38
N ALA A 256 -9.50 12.46 2.51
CA ALA A 256 -10.91 12.12 2.69
C ALA A 256 -11.71 12.05 1.37
N ASP A 257 -11.13 12.43 0.23
CA ASP A 257 -11.74 12.22 -1.08
C ASP A 257 -11.07 11.05 -1.77
N GLY A 258 -11.65 9.86 -1.63
CA GLY A 258 -11.14 8.59 -2.11
C GLY A 258 -11.47 8.26 -3.55
N ARG A 259 -12.23 9.11 -4.26
CA ARG A 259 -12.55 8.89 -5.68
C ARG A 259 -11.28 8.74 -6.51
N PHE A 260 -11.41 8.07 -7.64
CA PHE A 260 -10.33 7.95 -8.62
C PHE A 260 -9.93 9.35 -9.15
N PRO A 261 -8.64 9.68 -9.25
CA PRO A 261 -8.25 11.06 -9.57
C PRO A 261 -8.54 11.46 -11.02
N PHE A 262 -8.64 10.50 -11.94
CA PHE A 262 -8.77 10.76 -13.36
C PHE A 262 -10.21 10.61 -13.84
N GLU A 263 -10.58 11.35 -14.87
CA GLU A 263 -11.89 11.25 -15.46
C GLU A 263 -12.08 9.90 -16.20
N ARG A 264 -13.26 9.30 -16.07
CA ARG A 264 -13.62 8.03 -16.73
C ARG A 264 -13.34 8.07 -18.25
N ARG A 265 -13.80 9.16 -18.90
CA ARG A 265 -13.61 9.36 -20.34
C ARG A 265 -12.13 9.36 -20.73
N LEU A 266 -11.28 9.99 -19.92
CA LEU A 266 -9.85 10.02 -20.17
C LEU A 266 -9.22 8.63 -20.10
N ALA A 267 -9.63 7.80 -19.14
CA ALA A 267 -9.19 6.40 -19.07
C ALA A 267 -9.60 5.62 -20.32
N GLU A 268 -10.84 5.77 -20.79
CA GLU A 268 -11.33 5.16 -22.04
C GLU A 268 -10.55 5.66 -23.27
N GLU A 269 -10.29 6.96 -23.38
CA GLU A 269 -9.50 7.56 -24.47
C GLU A 269 -8.01 7.12 -24.47
N THR A 270 -7.49 6.68 -23.34
CA THR A 270 -6.13 6.13 -23.23
C THR A 270 -6.05 4.64 -23.50
N GLY A 271 -7.16 3.99 -23.85
CA GLY A 271 -7.22 2.60 -24.29
C GLY A 271 -7.64 1.60 -23.21
N PHE A 272 -8.09 2.07 -22.06
CA PHE A 272 -8.62 1.18 -21.02
C PHE A 272 -10.09 0.81 -21.27
N GLU A 273 -10.42 -0.45 -20.98
CA GLU A 273 -11.77 -0.87 -20.68
C GLU A 273 -12.07 -0.57 -19.22
N VAL A 274 -13.12 0.17 -18.91
CA VAL A 274 -13.52 0.53 -17.54
C VAL A 274 -14.47 -0.52 -16.99
N LEU A 275 -13.99 -1.39 -16.11
CA LEU A 275 -14.74 -2.51 -15.52
C LEU A 275 -15.51 -2.09 -14.26
N ALA A 276 -14.95 -1.18 -13.48
CA ALA A 276 -15.60 -0.50 -12.36
C ALA A 276 -15.02 0.91 -12.24
N PHE A 277 -15.84 1.88 -11.84
CA PHE A 277 -15.41 3.27 -11.70
C PHE A 277 -16.07 3.90 -10.47
N ASP A 278 -15.25 4.31 -9.51
CA ASP A 278 -15.68 4.83 -8.21
C ASP A 278 -16.82 4.03 -7.58
N GLN A 279 -16.73 2.71 -7.74
CA GLN A 279 -17.73 1.81 -7.19
C GLN A 279 -17.62 1.84 -5.67
N ASN A 280 -18.75 2.12 -5.01
CA ASN A 280 -18.84 2.11 -3.56
C ASN A 280 -18.68 0.67 -3.02
N ASP A 281 -17.76 0.49 -2.08
CA ASP A 281 -17.47 -0.79 -1.40
C ASP A 281 -17.59 -0.67 0.13
N LEU A 282 -18.29 0.35 0.61
CA LEU A 282 -18.42 0.66 2.03
C LEU A 282 -18.88 -0.50 2.91
N PRO A 283 -19.90 -1.31 2.55
CA PRO A 283 -20.34 -2.39 3.42
C PRO A 283 -19.25 -3.43 3.71
N TRP A 284 -18.44 -3.75 2.69
CA TRP A 284 -17.31 -4.65 2.87
C TRP A 284 -16.19 -3.99 3.69
N ALA A 285 -15.89 -2.73 3.41
CA ALA A 285 -14.86 -1.96 4.14
C ALA A 285 -15.19 -1.84 5.63
N GLN A 286 -16.46 -1.64 5.99
CA GLN A 286 -16.93 -1.62 7.38
C GLN A 286 -16.70 -2.97 8.07
N SER A 287 -17.02 -4.06 7.37
CA SER A 287 -16.78 -5.43 7.89
C SER A 287 -15.29 -5.68 8.10
N MET A 288 -14.44 -5.26 7.16
CA MET A 288 -12.99 -5.33 7.28
C MET A 288 -12.47 -4.45 8.44
N GLY A 289 -12.97 -3.23 8.58
CA GLY A 289 -12.59 -2.33 9.66
C GLY A 289 -12.85 -2.95 11.05
N ARG A 290 -14.01 -3.58 11.22
CA ARG A 290 -14.32 -4.34 12.44
C ARG A 290 -13.40 -5.55 12.62
N ALA A 291 -13.14 -6.30 11.56
CA ALA A 291 -12.24 -7.46 11.59
C ALA A 291 -10.79 -7.08 11.97
N LEU A 292 -10.34 -5.89 11.56
CA LEU A 292 -9.03 -5.32 11.90
C LEU A 292 -9.01 -4.52 13.21
N GLY A 293 -10.16 -4.42 13.91
CA GLY A 293 -10.26 -3.74 15.19
C GLY A 293 -10.18 -2.22 15.12
N TRP A 294 -10.50 -1.60 13.97
CA TRP A 294 -10.48 -0.14 13.84
C TRP A 294 -11.50 0.55 14.73
N ASP A 295 -12.66 -0.08 14.94
CA ASP A 295 -13.69 0.34 15.89
C ASP A 295 -13.17 0.37 17.33
N LYS A 296 -12.35 -0.62 17.73
CA LYS A 296 -11.70 -0.68 19.03
C LYS A 296 -10.61 0.39 19.16
N GLY A 297 -10.03 0.82 18.04
CA GLY A 297 -9.08 1.92 17.95
C GLY A 297 -9.71 3.32 17.96
N GLY A 298 -11.06 3.40 18.09
CA GLY A 298 -11.80 4.66 18.22
C GLY A 298 -12.40 5.21 16.92
N MET A 299 -12.36 4.45 15.81
CA MET A 299 -13.05 4.81 14.57
C MET A 299 -14.53 4.39 14.65
N ASP A 300 -15.47 5.28 14.33
CA ASP A 300 -16.85 4.90 14.04
C ASP A 300 -16.92 4.42 12.58
N VAL A 301 -16.73 3.10 12.38
CA VAL A 301 -16.68 2.52 11.02
C VAL A 301 -17.95 2.74 10.22
N GLU A 302 -19.09 3.00 10.87
CA GLU A 302 -20.36 3.28 10.20
C GLU A 302 -20.43 4.71 9.68
N LYS A 303 -19.85 5.67 10.42
CA LYS A 303 -19.95 7.09 10.10
C LYS A 303 -18.70 7.65 9.45
N ASP A 304 -17.51 7.15 9.84
CA ASP A 304 -16.25 7.79 9.48
C ASP A 304 -15.62 7.20 8.22
N LEU A 305 -16.08 6.01 7.77
CA LEU A 305 -15.43 5.29 6.67
C LEU A 305 -16.14 5.52 5.33
N GLN A 306 -15.35 5.63 4.27
CA GLN A 306 -15.74 5.56 2.87
C GLN A 306 -14.80 4.60 2.14
N ALA A 307 -15.27 3.98 1.07
CA ALA A 307 -14.47 3.07 0.26
C ALA A 307 -14.91 3.12 -1.20
N GLU A 308 -13.97 3.38 -2.09
CA GLU A 308 -14.18 3.45 -3.53
C GLU A 308 -13.17 2.55 -4.25
N VAL A 309 -13.63 1.91 -5.32
CA VAL A 309 -12.79 1.10 -6.19
C VAL A 309 -12.97 1.47 -7.65
N THR A 310 -11.84 1.58 -8.35
CA THR A 310 -11.80 1.68 -9.80
C THR A 310 -10.97 0.52 -10.36
N VAL A 311 -11.49 -0.16 -11.37
CA VAL A 311 -10.82 -1.25 -12.06
C VAL A 311 -10.82 -0.98 -13.55
N LEU A 312 -9.63 -0.88 -14.10
CA LEU A 312 -9.38 -0.68 -15.52
C LEU A 312 -8.66 -1.89 -16.09
N ARG A 313 -8.95 -2.26 -17.33
CA ARG A 313 -8.26 -3.32 -18.07
C ARG A 313 -7.58 -2.75 -19.30
N ARG A 314 -6.33 -3.14 -19.54
CA ARG A 314 -5.71 -2.89 -20.83
C ARG A 314 -6.37 -3.77 -21.89
N ASN A 315 -6.92 -3.17 -22.95
CA ASN A 315 -7.46 -3.90 -24.11
C ASN A 315 -6.38 -4.74 -24.80
N HIS A 316 -6.81 -5.72 -25.58
CA HIS A 316 -5.93 -6.62 -26.35
C HIS A 316 -5.22 -5.93 -27.51
#